data_681f0df532c640512a9bf331043bee07
#
_entry.id   681f0df532c640512a9bf331043bee07
#
_cell.length_a   1.000
_cell.length_b   1.000
_cell.length_c   1.000
_cell.angle_alpha   90.00
_cell.angle_beta   90.00
_cell.angle_gamma   90.00
#
_symmetry.space_group_name_H-M   'P 1'
#
loop_
_entity.id
_entity.type
_entity.pdbx_description
1 polymer ?
#
loop_
_entity_poly.entity_id
_entity_poly.type
_entity_poly.pdbx_seq_one_letter_code
_entity_poly.pdbx_strand_id
1 'polypeptide(L)'
;MRATLDRIAAVNGTVNAIVSLRDPDALMAEARAADAAPRTGWLHGMPIAIKDLANAKGLPTSQGSPLYAGQVAQADDIAVARIRDAGAIVIGKTNTPEFGLGSHSFNPVFGATRNPYDPGRSAGGSSGGAGVALATGMLAVADGSDMMGSLRNPAAWNNVYGLRPGWGLVPSEPEGDSFLHQLSTNGPMARCPADLAALLDTMAGPDARQPHGVAPVPSLPQLDGGTVGVRIGWLGDWGGALPFEDGILPLCLHALTTMADELRVEVQALCPAFDRDALWSSWIDLRSWAVAGKLAPLHADPAKGDQLKD
;
A
#
# COMPACT_ATOMS: atom_id res chain seq x y z
N MET A 1 -6.36 11.30 -17.95
CA MET A 1 -6.80 9.95 -18.39
C MET A 1 -6.02 9.44 -19.61
N ARG A 2 -6.02 10.12 -20.78
CA ARG A 2 -5.32 9.63 -22.00
C ARG A 2 -3.87 9.22 -21.72
N ALA A 3 -3.07 10.11 -21.16
CA ALA A 3 -1.66 9.83 -20.85
C ALA A 3 -1.46 8.59 -19.94
N THR A 4 -2.37 8.39 -18.98
CA THR A 4 -2.37 7.19 -18.10
C THR A 4 -2.63 5.92 -18.91
N LEU A 5 -3.67 5.91 -19.75
CA LEU A 5 -4.01 4.74 -20.58
C LEU A 5 -2.89 4.40 -21.57
N ASP A 6 -2.32 5.43 -22.23
CA ASP A 6 -1.19 5.25 -23.15
C ASP A 6 0.04 4.70 -22.43
N ARG A 7 0.30 5.18 -21.21
CA ARG A 7 1.42 4.67 -20.40
C ARG A 7 1.18 3.22 -19.93
N ILE A 8 -0.03 2.87 -19.50
CA ILE A 8 -0.41 1.50 -19.16
C ILE A 8 -0.21 0.58 -20.36
N ALA A 9 -0.73 0.98 -21.54
CA ALA A 9 -0.57 0.20 -22.77
C ALA A 9 0.90 -0.05 -23.13
N ALA A 10 1.76 0.95 -22.91
CA ALA A 10 3.18 0.87 -23.26
C ALA A 10 4.00 -0.05 -22.32
N VAL A 11 3.68 -0.10 -21.01
CA VAL A 11 4.59 -0.73 -20.04
C VAL A 11 3.98 -1.87 -19.23
N ASN A 12 2.66 -1.90 -19.05
CA ASN A 12 2.04 -2.86 -18.13
C ASN A 12 2.17 -4.31 -18.60
N GLY A 13 2.26 -4.56 -19.90
CA GLY A 13 2.52 -5.89 -20.45
C GLY A 13 3.85 -6.52 -20.01
N THR A 14 4.84 -5.69 -19.69
CA THR A 14 6.15 -6.15 -19.18
C THR A 14 6.13 -6.33 -17.67
N VAL A 15 5.48 -5.42 -16.94
CA VAL A 15 5.60 -5.37 -15.47
C VAL A 15 4.40 -5.94 -14.71
N ASN A 16 3.24 -6.07 -15.36
CA ASN A 16 2.01 -6.64 -14.80
C ASN A 16 1.62 -6.02 -13.43
N ALA A 17 1.56 -4.71 -13.39
CA ALA A 17 1.30 -3.95 -12.18
C ALA A 17 -0.20 -3.62 -11.99
N ILE A 18 -0.87 -3.23 -13.09
CA ILE A 18 -2.30 -2.93 -13.11
C ILE A 18 -3.05 -4.12 -13.69
N VAL A 19 -4.03 -4.60 -12.94
CA VAL A 19 -4.90 -5.72 -13.28
C VAL A 19 -6.36 -5.25 -13.29
N SER A 20 -7.26 -6.03 -13.86
CA SER A 20 -8.70 -5.67 -13.93
C SER A 20 -8.94 -4.23 -14.42
N LEU A 21 -8.17 -3.79 -15.43
CA LEU A 21 -8.34 -2.47 -16.03
C LEU A 21 -9.74 -2.37 -16.66
N ARG A 22 -10.43 -1.26 -16.40
CA ARG A 22 -11.73 -0.97 -16.96
C ARG A 22 -11.62 -0.58 -18.44
N ASP A 23 -12.74 -0.63 -19.13
CA ASP A 23 -12.84 -0.24 -20.53
C ASP A 23 -12.30 1.17 -20.76
N PRO A 24 -11.32 1.36 -21.67
CA PRO A 24 -10.69 2.66 -21.92
C PRO A 24 -11.65 3.74 -22.43
N ASP A 25 -12.66 3.37 -23.21
CA ASP A 25 -13.60 4.33 -23.77
C ASP A 25 -14.56 4.84 -22.67
N ALA A 26 -14.99 3.95 -21.78
CA ALA A 26 -15.76 4.32 -20.59
C ALA A 26 -14.95 5.26 -19.68
N LEU A 27 -13.66 4.95 -19.42
CA LEU A 27 -12.78 5.81 -18.62
C LEU A 27 -12.56 7.18 -19.25
N MET A 28 -12.44 7.25 -20.58
CA MET A 28 -12.34 8.51 -21.29
C MET A 28 -13.65 9.31 -21.26
N ALA A 29 -14.81 8.64 -21.25
CA ALA A 29 -16.10 9.30 -21.09
C ALA A 29 -16.26 9.89 -19.68
N GLU A 30 -15.89 9.14 -18.64
CA GLU A 30 -15.88 9.64 -17.25
C GLU A 30 -14.93 10.83 -17.08
N ALA A 31 -13.74 10.78 -17.68
CA ALA A 31 -12.78 11.89 -17.61
C ALA A 31 -13.35 13.17 -18.26
N ARG A 32 -13.98 13.04 -19.45
CA ARG A 32 -14.65 14.19 -20.11
C ARG A 32 -15.82 14.73 -19.28
N ALA A 33 -16.56 13.84 -18.60
CA ALA A 33 -17.64 14.27 -17.71
C ALA A 33 -17.08 15.02 -16.49
N ALA A 34 -15.95 14.57 -15.93
CA ALA A 34 -15.26 15.27 -14.87
C ALA A 34 -14.75 16.65 -15.33
N ASP A 35 -14.16 16.76 -16.53
CA ASP A 35 -13.70 18.05 -17.08
C ASP A 35 -14.84 19.09 -17.17
N ALA A 36 -16.08 18.63 -17.41
CA ALA A 36 -17.26 19.48 -17.51
C ALA A 36 -17.97 19.76 -16.17
N ALA A 37 -17.61 19.05 -15.11
CA ALA A 37 -18.23 19.14 -13.79
C ALA A 37 -17.49 20.11 -12.84
N PRO A 38 -18.16 20.68 -11.84
CA PRO A 38 -17.48 21.42 -10.78
C PRO A 38 -16.45 20.53 -10.06
N ARG A 39 -15.32 21.11 -9.72
CA ARG A 39 -14.25 20.39 -9.01
C ARG A 39 -14.72 19.94 -7.62
N THR A 40 -14.64 18.65 -7.32
CA THR A 40 -15.07 18.04 -6.06
C THR A 40 -13.95 17.93 -5.03
N GLY A 41 -12.69 17.82 -5.45
CA GLY A 41 -11.54 17.69 -4.58
C GLY A 41 -10.21 17.75 -5.35
N TRP A 42 -9.11 17.49 -4.67
CA TRP A 42 -7.78 17.57 -5.29
C TRP A 42 -7.51 16.42 -6.28
N LEU A 43 -8.19 15.28 -6.12
CA LEU A 43 -8.13 14.13 -7.04
C LEU A 43 -9.14 14.23 -8.20
N HIS A 44 -9.85 15.34 -8.35
CA HIS A 44 -10.91 15.49 -9.36
C HIS A 44 -10.43 15.11 -10.78
N GLY A 45 -11.02 14.07 -11.34
CA GLY A 45 -10.67 13.54 -12.66
C GLY A 45 -9.35 12.75 -12.73
N MET A 46 -8.63 12.63 -11.61
CA MET A 46 -7.36 11.90 -11.56
C MET A 46 -7.59 10.38 -11.59
N PRO A 47 -6.89 9.64 -12.49
CA PRO A 47 -6.95 8.19 -12.51
C PRO A 47 -6.19 7.58 -11.33
N ILE A 48 -6.80 6.60 -10.67
CA ILE A 48 -6.19 5.76 -9.62
C ILE A 48 -6.59 4.30 -9.81
N ALA A 49 -5.70 3.37 -9.49
CA ALA A 49 -6.05 1.95 -9.39
C ALA A 49 -5.92 1.51 -7.94
N ILE A 50 -6.89 0.73 -7.46
CA ILE A 50 -7.02 0.32 -6.07
C ILE A 50 -6.38 -1.06 -5.85
N LYS A 51 -5.66 -1.25 -4.74
CA LYS A 51 -5.07 -2.55 -4.41
C LYS A 51 -6.13 -3.66 -4.42
N ASP A 52 -5.81 -4.80 -5.02
CA ASP A 52 -6.78 -5.91 -5.19
C ASP A 52 -7.08 -6.68 -3.89
N LEU A 53 -6.96 -6.01 -2.76
CA LEU A 53 -7.46 -6.44 -1.45
C LEU A 53 -8.64 -5.58 -0.98
N ALA A 54 -8.74 -4.33 -1.45
CA ALA A 54 -9.80 -3.41 -1.08
C ALA A 54 -10.92 -3.41 -2.13
N ASN A 55 -12.17 -3.37 -1.67
CA ASN A 55 -13.32 -3.30 -2.54
C ASN A 55 -13.45 -1.92 -3.19
N ALA A 56 -13.60 -1.93 -4.51
CA ALA A 56 -14.00 -0.76 -5.29
C ALA A 56 -15.28 -1.12 -6.04
N LYS A 57 -16.39 -0.48 -5.70
CA LYS A 57 -17.72 -0.77 -6.26
C LYS A 57 -17.67 -0.85 -7.78
N GLY A 58 -18.23 -1.94 -8.31
CA GLY A 58 -18.30 -2.21 -9.74
C GLY A 58 -17.06 -2.83 -10.37
N LEU A 59 -15.98 -3.05 -9.58
CA LEU A 59 -14.79 -3.76 -10.04
C LEU A 59 -14.64 -5.13 -9.35
N PRO A 60 -13.97 -6.09 -10.02
CA PRO A 60 -13.59 -7.32 -9.36
C PRO A 60 -12.64 -7.06 -8.19
N THR A 61 -12.80 -7.80 -7.09
CA THR A 61 -11.85 -7.87 -5.98
C THR A 61 -11.52 -9.34 -5.76
N SER A 62 -10.45 -9.80 -6.40
CA SER A 62 -10.06 -11.22 -6.36
C SER A 62 -9.22 -11.59 -5.14
N GLN A 63 -8.63 -10.62 -4.46
CA GLN A 63 -7.61 -10.83 -3.44
C GLN A 63 -6.44 -11.71 -3.94
N GLY A 64 -6.21 -11.75 -5.25
CA GLY A 64 -5.23 -12.64 -5.89
C GLY A 64 -5.57 -14.12 -5.79
N SER A 65 -6.77 -14.50 -5.34
CA SER A 65 -7.21 -15.90 -5.16
C SER A 65 -8.21 -16.33 -6.24
N PRO A 66 -8.06 -17.54 -6.79
CA PRO A 66 -9.06 -18.12 -7.67
C PRO A 66 -10.45 -18.22 -7.03
N LEU A 67 -10.53 -18.36 -5.71
CA LEU A 67 -11.77 -18.42 -4.94
C LEU A 67 -12.66 -17.17 -5.10
N TYR A 68 -12.02 -16.03 -5.38
CA TYR A 68 -12.69 -14.74 -5.52
C TYR A 68 -12.53 -14.14 -6.92
N ALA A 69 -11.92 -14.87 -7.85
CA ALA A 69 -11.75 -14.39 -9.22
C ALA A 69 -13.11 -14.04 -9.84
N GLY A 70 -13.21 -12.81 -10.36
CA GLY A 70 -14.45 -12.30 -10.99
C GLY A 70 -15.54 -11.85 -10.02
N GLN A 71 -15.37 -11.93 -8.70
CA GLN A 71 -16.32 -11.38 -7.74
C GLN A 71 -16.30 -9.85 -7.79
N VAL A 72 -17.43 -9.26 -8.23
CA VAL A 72 -17.57 -7.81 -8.35
C VAL A 72 -18.03 -7.20 -7.04
N ALA A 73 -17.28 -6.24 -6.52
CA ALA A 73 -17.61 -5.52 -5.29
C ALA A 73 -18.91 -4.71 -5.43
N GLN A 74 -19.81 -4.83 -4.45
CA GLN A 74 -21.09 -4.13 -4.40
C GLN A 74 -21.00 -2.76 -3.71
N ALA A 75 -19.95 -2.52 -2.94
CA ALA A 75 -19.68 -1.27 -2.23
C ALA A 75 -18.19 -0.94 -2.31
N ASP A 76 -17.85 0.32 -2.06
CA ASP A 76 -16.48 0.75 -1.81
C ASP A 76 -16.12 0.50 -0.34
N ASP A 77 -14.88 0.09 -0.08
CA ASP A 77 -14.31 0.15 1.26
C ASP A 77 -14.13 1.61 1.69
N ILE A 78 -14.03 1.86 3.01
CA ILE A 78 -14.00 3.23 3.59
C ILE A 78 -12.97 4.13 2.90
N ALA A 79 -11.74 3.66 2.78
CA ALA A 79 -10.67 4.44 2.16
C ALA A 79 -10.92 4.69 0.67
N VAL A 80 -11.49 3.72 -0.04
CA VAL A 80 -11.83 3.82 -1.48
C VAL A 80 -12.95 4.84 -1.70
N ALA A 81 -13.98 4.82 -0.84
CA ALA A 81 -15.05 5.80 -0.88
C ALA A 81 -14.51 7.23 -0.72
N ARG A 82 -13.62 7.47 0.25
CA ARG A 82 -12.97 8.78 0.46
C ARG A 82 -12.13 9.23 -0.74
N ILE A 83 -11.41 8.31 -1.37
CA ILE A 83 -10.65 8.59 -2.60
C ILE A 83 -11.59 9.01 -3.74
N ARG A 84 -12.73 8.33 -3.90
CA ARG A 84 -13.75 8.73 -4.89
C ARG A 84 -14.41 10.06 -4.56
N ASP A 85 -14.72 10.31 -3.29
CA ASP A 85 -15.32 11.57 -2.82
C ASP A 85 -14.37 12.76 -3.06
N ALA A 86 -13.04 12.52 -3.03
CA ALA A 86 -12.04 13.49 -3.44
C ALA A 86 -11.97 13.70 -4.97
N GLY A 87 -12.78 12.97 -5.75
CA GLY A 87 -12.95 13.14 -7.19
C GLY A 87 -12.16 12.19 -8.07
N ALA A 88 -11.47 11.18 -7.50
CA ALA A 88 -10.68 10.23 -8.28
C ALA A 88 -11.55 9.35 -9.19
N ILE A 89 -11.03 9.00 -10.36
CA ILE A 89 -11.60 8.01 -11.27
C ILE A 89 -10.85 6.69 -11.04
N VAL A 90 -11.54 5.68 -10.49
CA VAL A 90 -10.95 4.36 -10.28
C VAL A 90 -10.91 3.60 -11.61
N ILE A 91 -9.70 3.36 -12.11
CA ILE A 91 -9.46 2.78 -13.44
C ILE A 91 -9.30 1.26 -13.45
N GLY A 92 -9.03 0.64 -12.32
CA GLY A 92 -8.76 -0.80 -12.21
C GLY A 92 -8.19 -1.15 -10.85
N LYS A 93 -7.46 -2.27 -10.78
CA LYS A 93 -6.85 -2.77 -9.56
C LYS A 93 -5.33 -2.83 -9.70
N THR A 94 -4.58 -2.76 -8.58
CA THR A 94 -3.15 -3.05 -8.54
C THR A 94 -2.88 -4.44 -7.99
N ASN A 95 -1.93 -5.16 -8.60
CA ASN A 95 -1.65 -6.56 -8.28
C ASN A 95 -1.05 -6.74 -6.87
N THR A 96 -1.36 -7.88 -6.25
CA THR A 96 -1.01 -8.26 -4.88
C THR A 96 -0.75 -9.76 -4.80
N PRO A 97 -0.03 -10.32 -3.82
CA PRO A 97 -0.08 -11.75 -3.56
C PRO A 97 -1.45 -12.18 -3.06
N GLU A 98 -1.76 -13.46 -3.17
CA GLU A 98 -3.01 -14.04 -2.68
C GLU A 98 -3.25 -13.68 -1.21
N PHE A 99 -4.44 -13.16 -0.90
CA PHE A 99 -4.86 -12.61 0.40
C PHE A 99 -3.93 -11.54 1.00
N GLY A 100 -3.04 -10.98 0.20
CA GLY A 100 -2.01 -10.07 0.70
C GLY A 100 -0.90 -10.77 1.50
N LEU A 101 -0.88 -12.09 1.54
CA LEU A 101 0.05 -12.90 2.32
C LEU A 101 1.34 -13.18 1.53
N GLY A 102 2.38 -12.44 1.85
CA GLY A 102 3.70 -12.55 1.25
C GLY A 102 4.34 -11.21 0.92
N SER A 103 5.68 -11.22 0.81
CA SER A 103 6.49 -10.04 0.51
C SER A 103 6.77 -9.87 -0.99
N HIS A 104 6.11 -10.67 -1.85
CA HIS A 104 6.28 -10.65 -3.30
C HIS A 104 4.92 -10.71 -3.99
N SER A 105 4.67 -9.77 -4.92
CA SER A 105 3.38 -9.66 -5.62
C SER A 105 3.31 -10.64 -6.79
N PHE A 106 2.85 -11.85 -6.51
CA PHE A 106 2.44 -12.84 -7.49
C PHE A 106 1.27 -13.66 -6.97
N ASN A 107 0.42 -14.09 -7.87
CA ASN A 107 -0.76 -14.91 -7.54
C ASN A 107 -1.22 -15.75 -8.74
N PRO A 108 -2.03 -16.78 -8.53
CA PRO A 108 -2.50 -17.65 -9.60
C PRO A 108 -3.53 -17.01 -10.55
N VAL A 109 -4.12 -15.86 -10.18
CA VAL A 109 -5.13 -15.19 -11.02
C VAL A 109 -4.49 -14.33 -12.10
N PHE A 110 -3.47 -13.52 -11.71
CA PHE A 110 -2.85 -12.54 -12.60
C PHE A 110 -1.37 -12.78 -12.88
N GLY A 111 -0.72 -13.72 -12.17
CA GLY A 111 0.72 -13.93 -12.27
C GLY A 111 1.54 -12.90 -11.49
N ALA A 112 2.81 -12.77 -11.83
CA ALA A 112 3.78 -11.97 -11.08
C ALA A 112 3.87 -10.53 -11.58
N THR A 113 3.94 -9.59 -10.64
CA THR A 113 4.39 -8.21 -10.90
C THR A 113 5.91 -8.16 -10.85
N ARG A 114 6.51 -7.57 -11.87
CA ARG A 114 7.97 -7.52 -12.07
C ARG A 114 8.53 -6.16 -11.70
N ASN A 115 9.74 -6.15 -11.15
CA ASN A 115 10.44 -4.91 -10.83
C ASN A 115 10.73 -4.12 -12.13
N PRO A 116 10.42 -2.81 -12.17
CA PRO A 116 10.59 -2.02 -13.40
C PRO A 116 12.06 -1.73 -13.75
N TYR A 117 12.97 -1.81 -12.79
CA TYR A 117 14.41 -1.60 -13.01
C TYR A 117 15.12 -2.88 -13.45
N ASP A 118 14.62 -4.05 -13.01
CA ASP A 118 15.10 -5.37 -13.40
C ASP A 118 13.90 -6.34 -13.44
N PRO A 119 13.29 -6.59 -14.60
CA PRO A 119 12.13 -7.47 -14.72
C PRO A 119 12.39 -8.94 -14.35
N GLY A 120 13.64 -9.33 -14.13
CA GLY A 120 14.02 -10.63 -13.59
C GLY A 120 13.85 -10.75 -12.08
N ARG A 121 13.61 -9.63 -11.40
CA ARG A 121 13.48 -9.55 -9.96
C ARG A 121 12.06 -9.25 -9.51
N SER A 122 11.81 -9.51 -8.20
CA SER A 122 10.54 -9.21 -7.55
C SER A 122 10.32 -7.71 -7.40
N ALA A 123 9.07 -7.28 -7.55
CA ALA A 123 8.62 -5.92 -7.25
C ALA A 123 8.41 -5.66 -5.74
N GLY A 124 8.65 -6.66 -4.91
CA GLY A 124 8.23 -6.60 -3.50
C GLY A 124 6.73 -6.82 -3.36
N GLY A 125 6.23 -6.69 -2.14
CA GLY A 125 4.82 -6.91 -1.82
C GLY A 125 4.49 -6.58 -0.35
N SER A 126 3.21 -6.61 -0.07
CA SER A 126 2.07 -7.06 -0.90
C SER A 126 1.52 -5.95 -1.82
N SER A 127 1.89 -4.67 -1.69
CA SER A 127 1.47 -3.58 -2.58
C SER A 127 2.43 -3.39 -3.78
N GLY A 128 2.93 -4.49 -4.37
CA GLY A 128 3.92 -4.42 -5.45
C GLY A 128 3.37 -3.80 -6.73
N GLY A 129 2.13 -4.13 -7.11
CA GLY A 129 1.48 -3.50 -8.25
C GLY A 129 1.39 -1.98 -8.12
N ALA A 130 1.06 -1.47 -6.92
CA ALA A 130 1.02 -0.03 -6.62
C ALA A 130 2.41 0.61 -6.76
N GLY A 131 3.44 0.02 -6.13
CA GLY A 131 4.82 0.50 -6.23
C GLY A 131 5.32 0.59 -7.67
N VAL A 132 5.10 -0.46 -8.46
CA VAL A 132 5.50 -0.49 -9.87
C VAL A 132 4.71 0.49 -10.72
N ALA A 133 3.40 0.63 -10.50
CA ALA A 133 2.57 1.57 -11.24
C ALA A 133 3.02 3.03 -11.02
N LEU A 134 3.46 3.36 -9.80
CA LEU A 134 4.06 4.65 -9.47
C LEU A 134 5.43 4.82 -10.13
N ALA A 135 6.33 3.87 -9.95
CA ALA A 135 7.69 3.94 -10.48
C ALA A 135 7.74 4.06 -12.01
N THR A 136 6.79 3.44 -12.69
CA THR A 136 6.68 3.48 -14.15
C THR A 136 5.85 4.65 -14.67
N GLY A 137 5.29 5.50 -13.81
CA GLY A 137 4.49 6.67 -14.20
C GLY A 137 3.10 6.33 -14.74
N MET A 138 2.58 5.12 -14.48
CA MET A 138 1.18 4.78 -14.80
C MET A 138 0.19 5.46 -13.87
N LEU A 139 0.58 5.70 -12.61
CA LEU A 139 -0.23 6.40 -11.61
C LEU A 139 0.58 7.54 -10.98
N ALA A 140 -0.11 8.57 -10.49
CA ALA A 140 0.49 9.64 -9.70
C ALA A 140 0.54 9.27 -8.20
N VAL A 141 -0.53 8.70 -7.70
CA VAL A 141 -0.71 8.20 -6.33
C VAL A 141 -1.36 6.83 -6.36
N ALA A 142 -1.15 6.03 -5.31
CA ALA A 142 -1.77 4.72 -5.15
C ALA A 142 -2.06 4.43 -3.67
N ASP A 143 -3.09 3.64 -3.41
CA ASP A 143 -3.35 3.04 -2.12
C ASP A 143 -2.56 1.75 -1.92
N GLY A 144 -2.48 1.33 -0.68
CA GLY A 144 -1.93 0.04 -0.29
C GLY A 144 -2.29 -0.32 1.14
N SER A 145 -1.75 -1.44 1.61
CA SER A 145 -1.90 -1.86 3.00
C SER A 145 -0.62 -2.50 3.51
N ASP A 146 -0.39 -2.47 4.81
CA ASP A 146 0.85 -2.92 5.45
C ASP A 146 0.57 -3.63 6.77
N MET A 147 0.76 -4.95 6.80
CA MET A 147 0.76 -5.73 8.02
C MET A 147 2.19 -5.86 8.59
N MET A 148 3.19 -6.10 7.71
CA MET A 148 4.60 -6.27 8.08
C MET A 148 5.54 -5.79 6.96
N GLY A 149 5.32 -4.60 6.42
CA GLY A 149 6.18 -4.01 5.39
C GLY A 149 5.52 -3.87 4.04
N SER A 150 4.24 -4.23 3.87
CA SER A 150 3.61 -4.31 2.55
C SER A 150 3.31 -2.97 1.86
N LEU A 151 3.52 -1.82 2.50
CA LEU A 151 3.69 -0.50 1.87
C LEU A 151 5.17 -0.17 1.68
N ARG A 152 5.97 -0.40 2.72
CA ARG A 152 7.37 0.00 2.83
C ARG A 152 8.31 -0.83 1.95
N ASN A 153 8.16 -2.16 1.92
CA ASN A 153 8.95 -3.04 1.06
C ASN A 153 8.82 -2.69 -0.43
N PRO A 154 7.60 -2.68 -1.01
CA PRO A 154 7.47 -2.34 -2.43
C PRO A 154 7.87 -0.88 -2.70
N ALA A 155 7.71 0.03 -1.76
CA ALA A 155 8.19 1.40 -1.91
C ALA A 155 9.72 1.45 -2.05
N ALA A 156 10.46 0.78 -1.14
CA ALA A 156 11.92 0.72 -1.18
C ALA A 156 12.43 0.05 -2.47
N TRP A 157 11.82 -1.05 -2.90
CA TRP A 157 12.28 -1.82 -4.06
C TRP A 157 11.94 -1.16 -5.40
N ASN A 158 10.98 -0.24 -5.43
CA ASN A 158 10.58 0.48 -6.64
C ASN A 158 10.95 1.97 -6.60
N ASN A 159 11.75 2.40 -5.62
CA ASN A 159 12.22 3.79 -5.48
C ASN A 159 11.06 4.80 -5.46
N VAL A 160 10.06 4.52 -4.64
CA VAL A 160 8.92 5.41 -4.37
C VAL A 160 8.69 5.52 -2.87
N TYR A 161 7.79 6.38 -2.44
CA TYR A 161 7.43 6.52 -1.03
C TYR A 161 6.23 5.65 -0.68
N GLY A 162 6.29 5.01 0.49
CA GLY A 162 5.18 4.27 1.08
C GLY A 162 5.13 4.54 2.58
N LEU A 163 4.00 5.01 3.07
CA LEU A 163 3.81 5.33 4.48
C LEU A 163 2.85 4.33 5.13
N ARG A 164 3.34 3.66 6.18
CA ARG A 164 2.48 2.90 7.08
C ARG A 164 2.01 3.81 8.21
N PRO A 165 0.73 4.25 8.21
CA PRO A 165 0.20 5.08 9.30
C PRO A 165 0.11 4.32 10.62
N GLY A 166 -0.03 5.05 11.72
CA GLY A 166 -0.41 4.46 12.99
C GLY A 166 -1.80 3.82 12.91
N TRP A 167 -2.02 2.78 13.73
CA TRP A 167 -3.31 2.10 13.80
C TRP A 167 -4.45 3.08 14.10
N GLY A 168 -5.57 2.92 13.39
CA GLY A 168 -6.77 3.76 13.58
C GLY A 168 -6.75 5.09 12.83
N LEU A 169 -5.61 5.52 12.27
CA LEU A 169 -5.55 6.79 11.50
C LEU A 169 -6.29 6.66 10.17
N VAL A 170 -6.06 5.58 9.42
CA VAL A 170 -6.83 5.23 8.22
C VAL A 170 -7.74 4.07 8.58
N PRO A 171 -9.06 4.26 8.55
CA PRO A 171 -10.00 3.21 8.94
C PRO A 171 -10.02 2.07 7.91
N SER A 172 -10.19 0.86 8.42
CA SER A 172 -10.41 -0.34 7.62
C SER A 172 -11.84 -0.83 7.79
N GLU A 173 -12.33 -1.62 6.83
CA GLU A 173 -13.60 -2.32 7.01
C GLU A 173 -13.54 -3.25 8.23
N PRO A 174 -14.63 -3.40 8.99
CA PRO A 174 -14.70 -4.27 10.16
C PRO A 174 -14.69 -5.73 9.72
N GLU A 175 -13.51 -6.34 9.68
CA GLU A 175 -13.34 -7.77 9.41
C GLU A 175 -12.83 -8.47 10.68
N GLY A 176 -13.43 -9.64 11.00
CA GLY A 176 -13.03 -10.43 12.16
C GLY A 176 -13.23 -9.68 13.47
N ASP A 177 -12.26 -9.78 14.37
CA ASP A 177 -12.28 -9.06 15.65
C ASP A 177 -11.74 -7.63 15.47
N SER A 178 -12.66 -6.67 15.39
CA SER A 178 -12.32 -5.27 15.17
C SER A 178 -11.55 -4.61 16.32
N PHE A 179 -11.46 -5.23 17.50
CA PHE A 179 -10.73 -4.71 18.64
C PHE A 179 -9.30 -5.25 18.75
N LEU A 180 -9.08 -6.50 18.37
CA LEU A 180 -7.79 -7.18 18.55
C LEU A 180 -6.97 -7.29 17.27
N HIS A 181 -7.60 -7.26 16.08
CA HIS A 181 -6.92 -7.36 14.79
C HIS A 181 -6.25 -6.03 14.37
N GLN A 182 -5.19 -5.64 15.08
CA GLN A 182 -4.52 -4.34 14.91
C GLN A 182 -3.21 -4.41 14.10
N LEU A 183 -2.98 -5.49 13.35
CA LEU A 183 -1.70 -5.69 12.66
C LEU A 183 -1.62 -4.99 11.31
N SER A 184 -2.72 -4.98 10.54
CA SER A 184 -2.74 -4.40 9.19
C SER A 184 -3.32 -3.01 9.20
N THR A 185 -2.72 -2.10 8.44
CA THR A 185 -3.25 -0.74 8.21
C THR A 185 -3.19 -0.38 6.74
N ASN A 186 -4.18 0.37 6.26
CA ASN A 186 -4.16 0.96 4.93
C ASN A 186 -3.32 2.23 4.93
N GLY A 187 -2.73 2.57 3.78
CA GLY A 187 -1.94 3.77 3.68
C GLY A 187 -1.60 4.16 2.25
N PRO A 188 -1.04 5.36 2.06
CA PRO A 188 -0.72 5.92 0.77
C PRO A 188 0.65 5.48 0.26
N MET A 189 0.77 5.50 -1.08
CA MET A 189 2.04 5.42 -1.81
C MET A 189 2.09 6.53 -2.87
N ALA A 190 3.26 7.14 -3.07
CA ALA A 190 3.47 8.23 -4.04
C ALA A 190 4.94 8.35 -4.47
N ARG A 191 5.21 9.24 -5.46
CA ARG A 191 6.58 9.55 -5.87
C ARG A 191 7.21 10.74 -5.16
N CYS A 192 6.42 11.49 -4.39
CA CYS A 192 6.92 12.59 -3.58
C CYS A 192 6.17 12.70 -2.24
N PRO A 193 6.78 13.33 -1.21
CA PRO A 193 6.15 13.48 0.10
C PRO A 193 4.84 14.29 0.07
N ALA A 194 4.72 15.28 -0.82
CA ALA A 194 3.52 16.11 -0.91
C ALA A 194 2.30 15.31 -1.37
N ASP A 195 2.44 14.51 -2.42
CA ASP A 195 1.37 13.63 -2.91
C ASP A 195 1.04 12.54 -1.89
N LEU A 196 2.06 12.01 -1.19
CA LEU A 196 1.89 11.03 -0.12
C LEU A 196 1.04 11.60 1.03
N ALA A 197 1.37 12.81 1.49
CA ALA A 197 0.65 13.50 2.54
C ALA A 197 -0.78 13.85 2.13
N ALA A 198 -0.98 14.37 0.92
CA ALA A 198 -2.32 14.70 0.41
C ALA A 198 -3.22 13.44 0.33
N LEU A 199 -2.66 12.29 -0.11
CA LEU A 199 -3.42 11.04 -0.13
C LEU A 199 -3.68 10.51 1.28
N LEU A 200 -2.71 10.63 2.20
CA LEU A 200 -2.93 10.28 3.62
C LEU A 200 -4.07 11.10 4.21
N ASP A 201 -4.05 12.41 4.03
CA ASP A 201 -5.09 13.32 4.55
C ASP A 201 -6.48 13.00 3.96
N THR A 202 -6.51 12.49 2.72
CA THR A 202 -7.76 12.03 2.08
C THR A 202 -8.28 10.73 2.70
N MET A 203 -7.40 9.78 3.00
CA MET A 203 -7.78 8.46 3.52
C MET A 203 -8.04 8.48 5.03
N ALA A 204 -7.39 9.38 5.78
CA ALA A 204 -7.37 9.44 7.24
C ALA A 204 -8.69 9.94 7.84
N GLY A 205 -8.86 9.65 9.13
CA GLY A 205 -9.95 10.14 9.96
C GLY A 205 -10.88 9.04 10.46
N PRO A 206 -11.63 9.30 11.52
CA PRO A 206 -12.50 8.31 12.15
C PRO A 206 -13.65 7.89 11.22
N ASP A 207 -14.10 6.66 11.40
CA ASP A 207 -15.32 6.12 10.79
C ASP A 207 -16.09 5.36 11.86
N ALA A 208 -17.42 5.47 11.86
CA ALA A 208 -18.27 4.85 12.87
C ALA A 208 -18.18 3.32 12.90
N ARG A 209 -17.70 2.70 11.82
CA ARG A 209 -17.49 1.26 11.70
C ARG A 209 -16.17 0.78 12.32
N GLN A 210 -15.23 1.71 12.61
CA GLN A 210 -13.91 1.41 13.16
C GLN A 210 -13.79 1.93 14.60
N PRO A 211 -13.75 1.05 15.63
CA PRO A 211 -13.77 1.46 17.04
C PRO A 211 -12.50 2.21 17.48
N HIS A 212 -11.39 2.02 16.79
CA HIS A 212 -10.09 2.63 17.12
C HIS A 212 -9.77 3.89 16.30
N GLY A 213 -10.79 4.55 15.75
CA GLY A 213 -10.60 5.74 14.92
C GLY A 213 -9.84 6.85 15.63
N VAL A 214 -8.80 7.38 14.97
CA VAL A 214 -7.99 8.50 15.46
C VAL A 214 -8.30 9.73 14.63
N ALA A 215 -8.49 10.88 15.31
CA ALA A 215 -8.66 12.15 14.61
C ALA A 215 -7.34 12.55 13.93
N PRO A 216 -7.34 12.82 12.61
CA PRO A 216 -6.13 13.17 11.90
C PRO A 216 -5.69 14.60 12.22
N VAL A 217 -4.37 14.80 12.24
CA VAL A 217 -3.79 16.14 12.06
C VAL A 217 -3.39 16.21 10.59
N PRO A 218 -3.83 17.21 9.80
CA PRO A 218 -3.49 17.32 8.40
C PRO A 218 -1.97 17.28 8.19
N SER A 219 -1.51 16.37 7.33
CA SER A 219 -0.09 16.12 7.10
C SER A 219 0.50 17.08 6.08
N LEU A 220 -0.25 17.38 5.02
CA LEU A 220 0.23 18.22 3.91
C LEU A 220 0.69 19.63 4.38
N PRO A 221 -0.04 20.36 5.25
CA PRO A 221 0.41 21.66 5.73
C PRO A 221 1.65 21.61 6.63
N GLN A 222 2.04 20.43 7.11
CA GLN A 222 3.19 20.28 8.01
C GLN A 222 4.50 19.99 7.28
N LEU A 223 4.48 19.77 5.97
CA LEU A 223 5.69 19.48 5.19
C LEU A 223 6.68 20.66 5.15
N ASP A 224 6.19 21.88 5.32
CA ASP A 224 7.03 23.09 5.41
C ASP A 224 7.52 23.36 6.84
N GLY A 225 7.26 22.46 7.77
CA GLY A 225 7.76 22.52 9.14
C GLY A 225 9.28 22.46 9.19
N GLY A 226 9.88 23.31 10.02
CA GLY A 226 11.33 23.32 10.22
C GLY A 226 11.83 22.04 10.89
N THR A 227 13.09 21.71 10.66
CA THR A 227 13.80 20.56 11.26
C THR A 227 14.58 20.92 12.52
N VAL A 228 14.52 22.16 12.97
CA VAL A 228 15.27 22.62 14.14
C VAL A 228 14.88 21.82 15.39
N GLY A 229 15.90 21.21 16.04
CA GLY A 229 15.70 20.41 17.25
C GLY A 229 15.20 18.98 17.00
N VAL A 230 15.03 18.57 15.76
CA VAL A 230 14.71 17.18 15.43
C VAL A 230 15.90 16.28 15.75
N ARG A 231 15.64 15.17 16.45
CA ARG A 231 16.62 14.11 16.73
C ARG A 231 16.18 12.83 16.02
N ILE A 232 17.14 12.18 15.37
CA ILE A 232 16.90 10.95 14.62
C ILE A 232 17.63 9.80 15.32
N GLY A 233 16.89 8.75 15.68
CA GLY A 233 17.45 7.50 16.19
C GLY A 233 17.81 6.56 15.03
N TRP A 234 19.08 6.18 14.94
CA TRP A 234 19.58 5.20 13.98
C TRP A 234 19.67 3.82 14.65
N LEU A 235 18.86 2.87 14.21
CA LEU A 235 18.82 1.51 14.77
C LEU A 235 19.81 0.56 14.07
N GLY A 236 20.26 0.88 12.86
CA GLY A 236 21.16 0.04 12.08
C GLY A 236 20.64 -1.39 11.92
N ASP A 237 21.48 -2.34 12.27
CA ASP A 237 21.19 -3.78 12.27
C ASP A 237 20.72 -4.31 13.64
N TRP A 238 20.29 -3.40 14.52
CA TRP A 238 19.89 -3.73 15.91
C TRP A 238 21.02 -4.38 16.72
N GLY A 239 22.22 -3.79 16.61
CA GLY A 239 23.41 -4.31 17.32
C GLY A 239 23.89 -5.67 16.81
N GLY A 240 23.79 -5.93 15.51
CA GLY A 240 24.15 -7.20 14.88
C GLY A 240 23.07 -8.27 14.92
N ALA A 241 21.87 -7.95 15.41
CA ALA A 241 20.78 -8.92 15.55
C ALA A 241 20.04 -9.22 14.23
N LEU A 242 20.08 -8.31 13.28
CA LEU A 242 19.38 -8.45 11.99
C LEU A 242 20.39 -8.59 10.85
N PRO A 243 20.26 -9.62 9.97
CA PRO A 243 21.10 -9.76 8.80
C PRO A 243 20.75 -8.74 7.73
N PHE A 244 21.77 -8.13 7.11
CA PHE A 244 21.65 -7.27 5.93
C PHE A 244 22.60 -7.73 4.85
N GLU A 245 22.23 -7.54 3.59
CA GLU A 245 23.17 -7.68 2.48
C GLU A 245 24.25 -6.60 2.54
N ASP A 246 25.44 -6.95 2.04
CA ASP A 246 26.58 -6.01 1.97
C ASP A 246 26.19 -4.74 1.19
N GLY A 247 26.62 -3.60 1.73
CA GLY A 247 26.38 -2.29 1.11
C GLY A 247 25.08 -1.59 1.52
N ILE A 248 24.07 -2.28 2.06
CA ILE A 248 22.80 -1.64 2.46
C ILE A 248 23.00 -0.67 3.61
N LEU A 249 23.58 -1.11 4.72
CA LEU A 249 23.80 -0.24 5.89
C LEU A 249 24.72 0.93 5.60
N PRO A 250 25.87 0.77 4.89
CA PRO A 250 26.71 1.90 4.47
C PRO A 250 25.95 2.91 3.61
N LEU A 251 25.12 2.46 2.66
CA LEU A 251 24.32 3.34 1.82
C LEU A 251 23.30 4.15 2.64
N CYS A 252 22.59 3.49 3.55
CA CYS A 252 21.63 4.15 4.44
C CYS A 252 22.31 5.14 5.39
N LEU A 253 23.48 4.78 5.94
CA LEU A 253 24.24 5.66 6.83
C LEU A 253 24.76 6.88 6.07
N HIS A 254 25.22 6.73 4.84
CA HIS A 254 25.64 7.85 4.00
C HIS A 254 24.48 8.82 3.75
N ALA A 255 23.31 8.32 3.37
CA ALA A 255 22.12 9.15 3.17
C ALA A 255 21.72 9.88 4.46
N LEU A 256 21.77 9.18 5.60
CA LEU A 256 21.46 9.73 6.92
C LEU A 256 22.45 10.86 7.31
N THR A 257 23.75 10.66 7.05
CA THR A 257 24.77 11.67 7.32
C THR A 257 24.56 12.91 6.46
N THR A 258 24.31 12.73 5.16
CA THR A 258 24.01 13.85 4.24
C THR A 258 22.77 14.63 4.73
N MET A 259 21.71 13.92 5.12
CA MET A 259 20.51 14.55 5.65
C MET A 259 20.78 15.30 6.97
N ALA A 260 21.62 14.75 7.85
CA ALA A 260 21.97 15.37 9.11
C ALA A 260 22.70 16.70 8.90
N ASP A 261 23.65 16.73 7.94
CA ASP A 261 24.42 17.93 7.60
C ASP A 261 23.55 19.01 6.94
N GLU A 262 22.71 18.64 5.98
CA GLU A 262 21.85 19.56 5.24
C GLU A 262 20.72 20.15 6.10
N LEU A 263 20.06 19.32 6.91
CA LEU A 263 18.90 19.70 7.73
C LEU A 263 19.28 20.12 9.15
N ARG A 264 20.56 20.00 9.53
CA ARG A 264 21.07 20.30 10.88
C ARG A 264 20.33 19.54 11.98
N VAL A 265 20.06 18.25 11.74
CA VAL A 265 19.45 17.36 12.70
C VAL A 265 20.50 16.52 13.42
N GLU A 266 20.24 16.20 14.69
CA GLU A 266 21.10 15.30 15.46
C GLU A 266 20.76 13.84 15.14
N VAL A 267 21.77 13.03 14.83
CA VAL A 267 21.64 11.59 14.64
C VAL A 267 22.28 10.86 15.81
N GLN A 268 21.52 10.00 16.46
CA GLN A 268 21.97 9.19 17.59
C GLN A 268 21.81 7.71 17.29
N ALA A 269 22.88 6.92 17.42
CA ALA A 269 22.78 5.47 17.37
C ALA A 269 21.98 4.94 18.56
N LEU A 270 20.98 4.14 18.29
CA LEU A 270 20.11 3.51 19.30
C LEU A 270 20.08 2.00 19.11
N CYS A 271 19.98 1.27 20.21
CA CYS A 271 19.68 -0.15 20.21
C CYS A 271 18.50 -0.37 21.16
N PRO A 272 17.32 -0.80 20.63
CA PRO A 272 16.16 -1.05 21.48
C PRO A 272 16.45 -2.18 22.48
N ALA A 273 15.98 -2.01 23.72
CA ALA A 273 16.14 -2.97 24.79
C ALA A 273 15.11 -4.12 24.74
N PHE A 274 14.69 -4.53 23.53
CA PHE A 274 13.77 -5.64 23.33
C PHE A 274 14.55 -6.92 23.00
N ASP A 275 14.08 -8.04 23.56
CA ASP A 275 14.48 -9.36 23.09
C ASP A 275 13.91 -9.59 21.68
N ARG A 276 14.80 -9.74 20.69
CA ARG A 276 14.45 -9.94 19.28
C ARG A 276 13.64 -11.21 19.06
N ASP A 277 14.02 -12.30 19.73
CA ASP A 277 13.40 -13.62 19.52
C ASP A 277 12.01 -13.66 20.17
N ALA A 278 11.83 -13.00 21.31
CA ALA A 278 10.51 -12.81 21.92
C ALA A 278 9.60 -11.93 21.05
N LEU A 279 10.14 -10.87 20.45
CA LEU A 279 9.39 -10.03 19.52
C LEU A 279 8.94 -10.81 18.28
N TRP A 280 9.85 -11.63 17.71
CA TRP A 280 9.55 -12.45 16.55
C TRP A 280 8.50 -13.53 16.86
N SER A 281 8.61 -14.22 18.01
CA SER A 281 7.62 -15.20 18.46
C SER A 281 6.24 -14.57 18.62
N SER A 282 6.16 -13.41 19.30
CA SER A 282 4.91 -12.68 19.47
C SER A 282 4.28 -12.27 18.12
N TRP A 283 5.12 -11.86 17.17
CA TRP A 283 4.65 -11.57 15.81
C TRP A 283 4.07 -12.80 15.13
N ILE A 284 4.74 -13.94 15.18
CA ILE A 284 4.27 -15.20 14.57
C ILE A 284 2.91 -15.61 15.17
N ASP A 285 2.78 -15.56 16.50
CA ASP A 285 1.54 -15.94 17.18
C ASP A 285 0.37 -15.03 16.77
N LEU A 286 0.55 -13.72 16.85
CA LEU A 286 -0.49 -12.75 16.51
C LEU A 286 -0.87 -12.81 15.01
N ARG A 287 0.12 -12.95 14.12
CA ARG A 287 -0.13 -13.09 12.69
C ARG A 287 -0.89 -14.38 12.39
N SER A 288 -0.46 -15.50 12.97
CA SER A 288 -1.08 -16.80 12.75
C SER A 288 -2.52 -16.81 13.23
N TRP A 289 -2.79 -16.23 14.40
CA TRP A 289 -4.12 -16.07 14.92
C TRP A 289 -5.00 -15.19 14.00
N ALA A 290 -4.51 -14.04 13.55
CA ALA A 290 -5.25 -13.14 12.68
C ALA A 290 -5.57 -13.77 11.31
N VAL A 291 -4.59 -14.47 10.72
CA VAL A 291 -4.75 -15.14 9.43
C VAL A 291 -5.69 -16.34 9.55
N ALA A 292 -5.52 -17.17 10.59
CA ALA A 292 -6.37 -18.32 10.84
C ALA A 292 -7.83 -17.89 11.06
N GLY A 293 -8.07 -16.83 11.83
CA GLY A 293 -9.42 -16.30 12.05
C GLY A 293 -10.11 -15.90 10.73
N LYS A 294 -9.37 -15.31 9.80
CA LYS A 294 -9.90 -14.91 8.49
C LYS A 294 -10.10 -16.09 7.53
N LEU A 295 -9.17 -17.03 7.48
CA LEU A 295 -9.15 -18.10 6.46
C LEU A 295 -9.74 -19.43 6.94
N ALA A 296 -9.97 -19.61 8.25
CA ALA A 296 -10.52 -20.85 8.79
C ALA A 296 -11.82 -21.32 8.11
N PRO A 297 -12.80 -20.46 7.78
CA PRO A 297 -14.01 -20.91 7.08
C PRO A 297 -13.73 -21.44 5.66
N LEU A 298 -12.72 -20.90 4.98
CA LEU A 298 -12.32 -21.38 3.65
C LEU A 298 -11.56 -22.71 3.75
N HIS A 299 -10.66 -22.81 4.72
CA HIS A 299 -9.90 -24.03 4.95
C HIS A 299 -10.77 -25.21 5.40
N ALA A 300 -11.84 -24.94 6.17
CA ALA A 300 -12.78 -25.97 6.62
C ALA A 300 -13.71 -26.50 5.51
N ASP A 301 -13.83 -25.80 4.41
CA ASP A 301 -14.60 -26.23 3.23
C ASP A 301 -13.68 -27.05 2.30
N PRO A 302 -13.87 -28.37 2.15
CA PRO A 302 -13.00 -29.21 1.32
C PRO A 302 -12.87 -28.74 -0.13
N ALA A 303 -13.91 -28.14 -0.70
CA ALA A 303 -13.91 -27.65 -2.06
C ALA A 303 -13.07 -26.35 -2.23
N LYS A 304 -12.84 -25.63 -1.14
CA LYS A 304 -12.08 -24.37 -1.13
C LYS A 304 -10.69 -24.54 -0.52
N GLY A 305 -10.56 -25.41 0.48
CA GLY A 305 -9.30 -25.68 1.17
C GLY A 305 -8.20 -26.08 0.21
N ASP A 306 -8.49 -26.97 -0.73
CA ASP A 306 -7.54 -27.42 -1.75
C ASP A 306 -7.10 -26.34 -2.77
N GLN A 307 -7.79 -25.19 -2.78
CA GLN A 307 -7.46 -24.04 -3.64
C GLN A 307 -6.67 -22.95 -2.90
N LEU A 308 -6.49 -23.09 -1.61
CA LEU A 308 -5.66 -22.18 -0.83
C LEU A 308 -4.18 -22.46 -1.10
N LYS A 309 -3.40 -21.41 -1.08
CA LYS A 309 -1.95 -21.48 -1.15
C LYS A 309 -1.37 -22.20 0.09
N ASP A 310 -0.36 -23.05 -0.13
CA ASP A 310 0.44 -23.71 0.93
C ASP A 310 1.16 -22.69 1.85
#